data_4f5c3785f1b6834e6649aeb2ccffdf94
#
_entry.id   4f5c3785f1b6834e6649aeb2ccffdf94
#
_cell.length_a   1.000
_cell.length_b   1.000
_cell.length_c   1.000
_cell.angle_alpha   90.00
_cell.angle_beta   90.00
_cell.angle_gamma   90.00
#
_symmetry.space_group_name_H-M   'P 1'
#
loop_
_entity.id
_entity.type
_entity.pdbx_description
1 polymer ?
#
loop_
_entity_poly.entity_id
_entity_poly.type
_entity_poly.pdbx_seq_one_letter_code
_entity_poly.pdbx_strand_id
1 'polypeptide(L)'
;MLEKNKNFCYFDAHFHLGDCLEQLRPFDRLRDHISSNWAGCSCFHSPKEWDALRTLRQAQPFDIAQPFDIAQGPRTQLYLSYGLHPQSAGWIDVKQCADFLEKLLQQNILNAIGEAGFDYFTPEFREHTALQEEMFNIQLELALQYNKPMVIHARKANNKLFEYSRQFKKLPAVLFHSFMGPAREAQSLMNHGINAYFSFGKQIMNNNKKVIDCAQNLPLQNLLLETDAPFQYLKGEKFTALTDITKIYAGFMELRKEDKETVFEQLKENFLRLYSF
;
A
#
# COMPACT_ATOMS: atom_id res chain seq x y z
N MET A 1 -27.28 2.73 -28.58
CA MET A 1 -25.91 2.23 -28.68
C MET A 1 -25.57 1.57 -27.35
N LEU A 2 -25.39 0.26 -27.35
CA LEU A 2 -25.04 -0.50 -26.14
C LEU A 2 -23.62 -0.09 -25.73
N GLU A 3 -23.49 0.61 -24.58
CA GLU A 3 -22.21 0.74 -23.90
C GLU A 3 -21.67 -0.66 -23.69
N LYS A 4 -20.59 -1.01 -24.38
CA LYS A 4 -19.81 -2.20 -24.07
C LYS A 4 -19.39 -2.07 -22.61
N ASN A 5 -19.94 -2.92 -21.74
CA ASN A 5 -19.47 -3.05 -20.36
C ASN A 5 -17.97 -3.38 -20.39
N LYS A 6 -17.12 -2.35 -20.37
CA LYS A 6 -15.69 -2.53 -20.12
C LYS A 6 -15.57 -2.97 -18.66
N ASN A 7 -15.12 -4.19 -18.45
CA ASN A 7 -14.77 -4.68 -17.12
C ASN A 7 -13.52 -3.96 -16.66
N PHE A 8 -13.68 -2.92 -15.85
CA PHE A 8 -12.56 -2.22 -15.22
C PHE A 8 -11.91 -3.11 -14.16
N CYS A 9 -10.58 -3.10 -14.11
CA CYS A 9 -9.82 -3.74 -13.05
C CYS A 9 -9.56 -2.73 -11.93
N TYR A 10 -9.81 -3.13 -10.69
CA TYR A 10 -9.53 -2.34 -9.50
C TYR A 10 -8.15 -2.68 -8.97
N PHE A 11 -7.36 -1.66 -8.61
CA PHE A 11 -6.03 -1.80 -8.05
C PHE A 11 -6.04 -1.26 -6.62
N ASP A 12 -5.73 -2.15 -5.66
CA ASP A 12 -5.63 -1.82 -4.24
C ASP A 12 -4.15 -1.72 -3.85
N ALA A 13 -3.67 -0.49 -3.67
CA ALA A 13 -2.25 -0.25 -3.47
C ALA A 13 -1.72 -0.76 -2.14
N HIS A 14 -2.57 -0.92 -1.11
CA HIS A 14 -2.15 -1.37 0.21
C HIS A 14 -3.30 -1.94 1.03
N PHE A 15 -3.10 -3.11 1.58
CA PHE A 15 -4.01 -3.77 2.52
C PHE A 15 -3.29 -4.89 3.29
N HIS A 16 -3.91 -5.41 4.36
CA HIS A 16 -3.37 -6.44 5.24
C HIS A 16 -4.20 -7.73 5.14
N LEU A 17 -3.81 -8.63 4.22
CA LEU A 17 -4.56 -9.86 3.98
C LEU A 17 -4.60 -10.76 5.22
N GLY A 18 -3.49 -10.85 5.96
CA GLY A 18 -3.41 -11.63 7.19
C GLY A 18 -4.47 -11.22 8.21
N ASP A 19 -4.58 -9.92 8.47
CA ASP A 19 -5.57 -9.35 9.40
C ASP A 19 -7.00 -9.50 8.87
N CYS A 20 -7.20 -9.34 7.56
CA CYS A 20 -8.51 -9.58 6.93
C CYS A 20 -8.99 -11.01 7.15
N LEU A 21 -8.10 -12.01 7.04
CA LEU A 21 -8.45 -13.41 7.22
C LEU A 21 -8.83 -13.75 8.66
N GLU A 22 -8.22 -13.13 9.64
CA GLU A 22 -8.60 -13.29 11.04
C GLU A 22 -10.02 -12.80 11.31
N GLN A 23 -10.47 -11.76 10.60
CA GLN A 23 -11.81 -11.18 10.75
C GLN A 23 -12.88 -11.89 9.92
N LEU A 24 -12.53 -12.49 8.79
CA LEU A 24 -13.46 -13.04 7.79
C LEU A 24 -13.69 -14.57 7.93
N ARG A 25 -13.35 -15.21 9.04
CA ARG A 25 -13.56 -16.65 9.20
C ARG A 25 -15.02 -17.07 8.91
N PRO A 26 -15.28 -18.06 8.04
CA PRO A 26 -14.38 -18.99 7.37
C PRO A 26 -13.92 -18.53 5.97
N PHE A 27 -12.82 -19.13 5.49
CA PHE A 27 -12.07 -18.84 4.26
C PHE A 27 -12.88 -18.76 2.96
N ASP A 28 -14.04 -19.37 2.89
CA ASP A 28 -14.89 -19.43 1.70
C ASP A 28 -15.37 -18.04 1.24
N ARG A 29 -15.39 -17.06 2.14
CA ARG A 29 -15.83 -15.69 1.85
C ARG A 29 -14.80 -14.81 1.15
N LEU A 30 -13.52 -15.17 1.15
CA LEU A 30 -12.53 -14.38 0.43
C LEU A 30 -12.72 -14.45 -1.08
N ARG A 31 -13.13 -15.62 -1.60
CA ARG A 31 -13.49 -15.80 -3.03
C ARG A 31 -14.64 -14.92 -3.48
N ASP A 32 -15.62 -14.70 -2.61
CA ASP A 32 -16.78 -13.85 -2.89
C ASP A 32 -16.41 -12.36 -2.88
N HIS A 33 -15.27 -12.02 -2.27
CA HIS A 33 -14.81 -10.64 -2.09
C HIS A 33 -13.74 -10.20 -3.09
N ILE A 34 -13.05 -11.13 -3.74
CA ILE A 34 -12.04 -10.82 -4.75
C ILE A 34 -12.62 -11.13 -6.13
N SER A 35 -13.09 -10.10 -6.83
CA SER A 35 -13.58 -10.24 -8.20
C SER A 35 -12.45 -10.61 -9.17
N SER A 36 -12.78 -11.25 -10.30
CA SER A 36 -11.82 -11.60 -11.37
C SER A 36 -11.09 -10.40 -11.99
N ASN A 37 -11.46 -9.17 -11.60
CA ASN A 37 -10.92 -7.91 -12.11
C ASN A 37 -10.32 -7.07 -10.97
N TRP A 38 -9.41 -7.67 -10.20
CA TRP A 38 -8.78 -7.03 -9.06
C TRP A 38 -7.31 -7.42 -8.96
N ALA A 39 -6.47 -6.45 -8.63
CA ALA A 39 -5.09 -6.66 -8.24
C ALA A 39 -4.77 -5.82 -7.01
N GLY A 40 -3.89 -6.30 -6.14
CA GLY A 40 -3.55 -5.50 -4.97
C GLY A 40 -2.26 -5.94 -4.31
N CYS A 41 -1.69 -5.06 -3.47
CA CYS A 41 -0.48 -5.31 -2.71
C CYS A 41 -0.82 -5.57 -1.24
N SER A 42 -0.65 -6.84 -0.83
CA SER A 42 -0.79 -7.22 0.58
C SER A 42 0.50 -6.96 1.34
N CYS A 43 0.37 -6.18 2.40
CA CYS A 43 1.42 -6.01 3.39
C CYS A 43 1.30 -7.04 4.50
N PHE A 44 2.42 -7.55 4.97
CA PHE A 44 2.50 -8.39 6.16
C PHE A 44 3.72 -8.02 7.01
N HIS A 45 3.64 -8.30 8.33
CA HIS A 45 4.58 -7.77 9.31
C HIS A 45 5.25 -8.86 10.15
N SER A 46 4.90 -10.12 9.92
CA SER A 46 5.45 -11.22 10.69
C SER A 46 5.66 -12.49 9.87
N PRO A 47 6.62 -13.36 10.26
CA PRO A 47 6.77 -14.70 9.67
C PRO A 47 5.49 -15.55 9.77
N LYS A 48 4.70 -15.36 10.84
CA LYS A 48 3.43 -16.08 11.02
C LYS A 48 2.39 -15.73 9.95
N GLU A 49 2.27 -14.45 9.62
CA GLU A 49 1.40 -14.00 8.53
C GLU A 49 1.87 -14.54 7.17
N TRP A 50 3.20 -14.57 6.96
CA TRP A 50 3.78 -15.19 5.77
C TRP A 50 3.39 -16.66 5.63
N ASP A 51 3.46 -17.44 6.71
CA ASP A 51 3.06 -18.86 6.68
C ASP A 51 1.57 -19.02 6.39
N ALA A 52 0.71 -18.14 6.90
CA ALA A 52 -0.70 -18.09 6.58
C ALA A 52 -0.93 -17.79 5.09
N LEU A 53 -0.24 -16.81 4.52
CA LEU A 53 -0.30 -16.46 3.10
C LEU A 53 0.17 -17.61 2.20
N ARG A 54 1.25 -18.31 2.59
CA ARG A 54 1.74 -19.49 1.86
C ARG A 54 0.73 -20.63 1.84
N THR A 55 0.06 -20.86 2.96
CA THR A 55 -0.98 -21.89 3.09
C THR A 55 -2.18 -21.56 2.20
N LEU A 56 -2.58 -20.30 2.15
CA LEU A 56 -3.62 -19.81 1.24
C LEU A 56 -3.26 -20.04 -0.22
N ARG A 57 -2.02 -19.74 -0.60
CA ARG A 57 -1.51 -19.94 -1.95
C ARG A 57 -1.60 -21.40 -2.40
N GLN A 58 -1.33 -22.34 -1.50
CA GLN A 58 -1.43 -23.78 -1.79
C GLN A 58 -2.88 -24.26 -1.94
N ALA A 59 -3.80 -23.66 -1.18
CA ALA A 59 -5.22 -24.01 -1.19
C ALA A 59 -6.01 -23.33 -2.32
N GLN A 60 -5.49 -22.27 -2.92
CA GLN A 60 -6.19 -21.44 -3.93
C GLN A 60 -5.17 -20.97 -4.98
N PRO A 61 -5.46 -21.07 -6.28
CA PRO A 61 -4.58 -20.55 -7.32
C PRO A 61 -4.71 -19.03 -7.41
N PHE A 62 -4.10 -18.30 -6.46
CA PHE A 62 -3.73 -16.92 -6.68
C PHE A 62 -2.37 -16.92 -7.37
N ASP A 63 -2.27 -16.29 -8.52
CA ASP A 63 -0.96 -16.00 -9.09
C ASP A 63 -0.33 -14.90 -8.23
N ILE A 64 0.64 -15.28 -7.37
CA ILE A 64 1.58 -14.28 -6.82
C ILE A 64 2.35 -13.79 -8.02
N ALA A 65 2.27 -12.49 -8.26
CA ALA A 65 2.72 -11.84 -9.47
C ALA A 65 4.16 -12.22 -9.81
N GLN A 66 4.29 -13.05 -10.83
CA GLN A 66 5.39 -12.91 -11.79
C GLN A 66 5.16 -11.60 -12.55
N PRO A 67 6.18 -10.97 -13.14
CA PRO A 67 5.99 -9.73 -13.89
C PRO A 67 4.77 -9.85 -14.80
N PHE A 68 3.89 -8.85 -14.73
CA PHE A 68 2.58 -8.81 -15.34
C PHE A 68 2.61 -9.22 -16.81
N ASP A 69 2.08 -10.39 -17.14
CA ASP A 69 1.81 -10.77 -18.53
C ASP A 69 0.45 -10.21 -18.95
N ILE A 70 0.48 -9.04 -19.57
CA ILE A 70 -0.69 -8.32 -20.09
C ILE A 70 -1.48 -9.18 -21.10
N ALA A 71 -0.87 -10.21 -21.67
CA ALA A 71 -1.47 -11.06 -22.71
C ALA A 71 -2.50 -12.07 -22.17
N GLN A 72 -2.53 -12.33 -20.85
CA GLN A 72 -3.39 -13.40 -20.29
C GLN A 72 -4.77 -12.95 -19.77
N GLY A 73 -5.10 -11.65 -19.88
CA GLY A 73 -6.40 -11.11 -19.43
C GLY A 73 -6.51 -10.91 -17.91
N PRO A 74 -7.66 -10.43 -17.42
CA PRO A 74 -7.84 -10.06 -16.03
C PRO A 74 -7.87 -11.30 -15.14
N ARG A 75 -6.79 -11.54 -14.41
CA ARG A 75 -6.71 -12.50 -13.29
C ARG A 75 -6.49 -11.73 -12.01
N THR A 76 -7.01 -12.25 -10.90
CA THR A 76 -6.68 -11.73 -9.58
C THR A 76 -5.19 -11.87 -9.34
N GLN A 77 -4.49 -10.74 -9.14
CA GLN A 77 -3.04 -10.71 -8.91
C GLN A 77 -2.75 -10.16 -7.53
N LEU A 78 -1.93 -10.87 -6.79
CA LEU A 78 -1.47 -10.49 -5.46
C LEU A 78 0.01 -10.12 -5.50
N TYR A 79 0.31 -8.88 -5.22
CA TYR A 79 1.64 -8.34 -4.96
C TYR A 79 1.91 -8.39 -3.46
N LEU A 80 3.18 -8.44 -3.07
CA LEU A 80 3.55 -8.62 -1.67
C LEU A 80 4.54 -7.55 -1.22
N SER A 81 4.29 -7.00 -0.04
CA SER A 81 5.27 -6.22 0.71
C SER A 81 5.42 -6.78 2.12
N TYR A 82 6.63 -6.71 2.66
CA TYR A 82 6.93 -7.01 4.05
C TYR A 82 7.75 -5.88 4.65
N GLY A 83 7.41 -5.52 5.88
CA GLY A 83 8.15 -4.50 6.62
C GLY A 83 8.01 -4.63 8.14
N LEU A 84 8.97 -4.00 8.82
CA LEU A 84 8.96 -3.81 10.26
C LEU A 84 8.15 -2.55 10.55
N HIS A 85 6.87 -2.73 10.85
CA HIS A 85 5.95 -1.63 11.06
C HIS A 85 6.34 -0.78 12.27
N PRO A 86 6.29 0.55 12.23
CA PRO A 86 6.75 1.41 13.33
C PRO A 86 6.00 1.20 14.64
N GLN A 87 4.73 0.80 14.60
CA GLN A 87 3.96 0.50 15.81
C GLN A 87 4.41 -0.78 16.51
N SER A 88 5.17 -1.66 15.86
CA SER A 88 5.72 -2.86 16.46
C SER A 88 7.06 -2.62 17.19
N ALA A 89 7.59 -1.40 17.16
CA ALA A 89 8.81 -1.03 17.86
C ALA A 89 8.66 -1.30 19.38
N GLY A 90 9.61 -2.03 19.93
CA GLY A 90 9.58 -2.51 21.32
C GLY A 90 8.88 -3.86 21.54
N TRP A 91 8.21 -4.41 20.52
CA TRP A 91 7.46 -5.66 20.62
C TRP A 91 8.02 -6.81 19.79
N ILE A 92 8.92 -6.50 18.85
CA ILE A 92 9.52 -7.50 17.93
C ILE A 92 11.02 -7.63 18.16
N ASP A 93 11.56 -8.78 17.79
CA ASP A 93 13.00 -8.95 17.59
C ASP A 93 13.38 -8.36 16.24
N VAL A 94 13.95 -7.15 16.26
CA VAL A 94 14.31 -6.39 15.07
C VAL A 94 15.29 -7.16 14.18
N LYS A 95 16.29 -7.82 14.80
CA LYS A 95 17.27 -8.59 14.04
C LYS A 95 16.62 -9.77 13.32
N GLN A 96 15.81 -10.54 14.02
CA GLN A 96 15.12 -11.69 13.41
C GLN A 96 14.20 -11.26 12.26
N CYS A 97 13.46 -10.16 12.44
CA CYS A 97 12.58 -9.63 11.39
C CYS A 97 13.37 -9.08 10.20
N ALA A 98 14.52 -8.44 10.42
CA ALA A 98 15.39 -7.94 9.36
C ALA A 98 16.04 -9.10 8.57
N ASP A 99 16.56 -10.13 9.27
CA ASP A 99 17.12 -11.33 8.64
C ASP A 99 16.02 -12.04 7.78
N PHE A 100 14.78 -12.04 8.25
CA PHE A 100 13.66 -12.61 7.50
C PHE A 100 13.31 -11.77 6.28
N LEU A 101 13.27 -10.43 6.40
CA LEU A 101 13.08 -9.50 5.27
C LEU A 101 14.14 -9.75 4.19
N GLU A 102 15.42 -9.80 4.58
CA GLU A 102 16.50 -10.01 3.63
C GLU A 102 16.38 -11.36 2.92
N LYS A 103 16.01 -12.43 3.63
CA LYS A 103 15.75 -13.74 3.03
C LYS A 103 14.64 -13.69 1.97
N LEU A 104 13.56 -12.96 2.21
CA LEU A 104 12.47 -12.80 1.23
C LEU A 104 12.94 -12.03 -0.01
N LEU A 105 13.78 -11.01 0.18
CA LEU A 105 14.37 -10.22 -0.89
C LEU A 105 15.32 -11.06 -1.75
N GLN A 106 16.21 -11.85 -1.13
CA GLN A 106 17.10 -12.78 -1.82
C GLN A 106 16.35 -13.81 -2.68
N GLN A 107 15.15 -14.20 -2.25
CA GLN A 107 14.28 -15.11 -2.99
C GLN A 107 13.41 -14.41 -4.06
N ASN A 108 13.54 -13.09 -4.18
CA ASN A 108 12.73 -12.25 -5.06
C ASN A 108 11.21 -12.45 -4.89
N ILE A 109 10.78 -12.59 -3.63
CA ILE A 109 9.37 -12.81 -3.28
C ILE A 109 8.62 -11.48 -3.19
N LEU A 110 9.30 -10.42 -2.72
CA LEU A 110 8.68 -9.14 -2.43
C LEU A 110 8.70 -8.20 -3.64
N ASN A 111 7.59 -7.51 -3.84
CA ASN A 111 7.46 -6.43 -4.80
C ASN A 111 7.88 -5.07 -4.19
N ALA A 112 7.73 -4.91 -2.88
CA ALA A 112 8.12 -3.70 -2.15
C ALA A 112 8.59 -4.05 -0.73
N ILE A 113 9.31 -3.13 -0.09
CA ILE A 113 9.59 -3.16 1.34
C ILE A 113 8.63 -2.22 2.05
N GLY A 114 7.95 -2.71 3.05
CA GLY A 114 6.97 -1.97 3.84
C GLY A 114 5.84 -2.85 4.31
N GLU A 115 5.09 -2.35 5.22
CA GLU A 115 4.97 -0.96 5.66
C GLU A 115 6.11 -0.61 6.62
N ALA A 116 6.85 0.45 6.32
CA ALA A 116 7.97 0.94 7.12
C ALA A 116 7.81 2.44 7.37
N GLY A 117 8.37 2.96 8.45
CA GLY A 117 8.29 4.41 8.69
C GLY A 117 8.17 4.82 10.13
N PHE A 118 7.30 5.80 10.41
CA PHE A 118 7.25 6.49 11.69
C PHE A 118 5.80 6.71 12.15
N ASP A 119 5.51 6.33 13.40
CA ASP A 119 4.24 6.63 14.04
C ASP A 119 4.48 7.34 15.38
N TYR A 120 4.09 8.62 15.44
CA TYR A 120 4.19 9.45 16.66
C TYR A 120 2.82 9.83 17.20
N PHE A 121 1.79 9.04 16.85
CA PHE A 121 0.42 9.39 17.19
C PHE A 121 0.14 9.27 18.69
N THR A 122 0.53 8.16 19.33
CA THR A 122 0.34 7.94 20.77
C THR A 122 1.61 8.26 21.56
N PRO A 123 1.51 8.55 22.88
CA PRO A 123 2.69 8.66 23.75
C PRO A 123 3.57 7.41 23.70
N GLU A 124 2.96 6.23 23.78
CA GLU A 124 3.62 4.93 23.73
C GLU A 124 4.50 4.76 22.49
N PHE A 125 3.96 5.06 21.29
CA PHE A 125 4.74 4.99 20.06
C PHE A 125 5.90 6.00 20.05
N ARG A 126 5.73 7.17 20.66
CA ARG A 126 6.80 8.18 20.79
C ARG A 126 7.95 7.76 21.72
N GLU A 127 7.70 6.89 22.69
CA GLU A 127 8.74 6.32 23.55
C GLU A 127 9.76 5.49 22.76
N HIS A 128 9.32 4.93 21.63
CA HIS A 128 10.14 4.07 20.78
C HIS A 128 10.71 4.78 19.53
N THR A 129 10.81 6.11 19.51
CA THR A 129 11.23 6.89 18.33
C THR A 129 12.61 6.44 17.79
N ALA A 130 13.58 6.21 18.68
CA ALA A 130 14.92 5.78 18.29
C ALA A 130 14.91 4.39 17.65
N LEU A 131 14.10 3.48 18.18
CA LEU A 131 13.96 2.13 17.65
C LEU A 131 13.19 2.13 16.31
N GLN A 132 12.17 2.98 16.15
CA GLN A 132 11.51 3.18 14.86
C GLN A 132 12.51 3.66 13.79
N GLU A 133 13.41 4.57 14.17
CA GLU A 133 14.44 5.08 13.25
C GLU A 133 15.48 3.99 12.90
N GLU A 134 15.90 3.17 13.85
CA GLU A 134 16.77 2.02 13.62
C GLU A 134 16.11 1.04 12.64
N MET A 135 14.86 0.62 12.92
CA MET A 135 14.09 -0.27 12.07
C MET A 135 13.91 0.29 10.65
N PHE A 136 13.67 1.60 10.55
CA PHE A 136 13.51 2.27 9.28
C PHE A 136 14.81 2.29 8.47
N ASN A 137 15.94 2.60 9.11
CA ASN A 137 17.26 2.64 8.44
C ASN A 137 17.65 1.27 7.89
N ILE A 138 17.44 0.19 8.64
CA ILE A 138 17.69 -1.18 8.17
C ILE A 138 16.88 -1.47 6.90
N GLN A 139 15.61 -1.15 6.89
CA GLN A 139 14.71 -1.38 5.76
C GLN A 139 15.07 -0.50 4.55
N LEU A 140 15.47 0.74 4.78
CA LEU A 140 15.93 1.66 3.74
C LEU A 140 17.21 1.18 3.08
N GLU A 141 18.18 0.69 3.87
CA GLU A 141 19.42 0.10 3.34
C GLU A 141 19.14 -1.11 2.46
N LEU A 142 18.27 -2.02 2.92
CA LEU A 142 17.84 -3.17 2.13
C LEU A 142 17.09 -2.74 0.85
N ALA A 143 16.24 -1.73 0.93
CA ALA A 143 15.52 -1.22 -0.25
C ALA A 143 16.49 -0.67 -1.31
N LEU A 144 17.52 0.05 -0.88
CA LEU A 144 18.58 0.56 -1.77
C LEU A 144 19.42 -0.59 -2.35
N GLN A 145 19.81 -1.57 -1.53
CA GLN A 145 20.63 -2.71 -1.92
C GLN A 145 19.93 -3.60 -2.95
N TYR A 146 18.65 -3.88 -2.74
CA TYR A 146 17.86 -4.79 -3.59
C TYR A 146 17.05 -4.04 -4.66
N ASN A 147 17.23 -2.73 -4.78
CA ASN A 147 16.50 -1.86 -5.73
C ASN A 147 14.98 -2.07 -5.65
N LYS A 148 14.42 -2.06 -4.45
CA LYS A 148 12.97 -2.24 -4.22
C LYS A 148 12.31 -0.93 -3.83
N PRO A 149 11.06 -0.69 -4.28
CA PRO A 149 10.27 0.44 -3.79
C PRO A 149 9.93 0.27 -2.31
N MET A 150 9.60 1.39 -1.66
CA MET A 150 9.17 1.37 -0.26
C MET A 150 7.74 1.86 -0.12
N VAL A 151 6.97 1.20 0.77
CA VAL A 151 5.67 1.64 1.26
C VAL A 151 5.86 2.28 2.63
N ILE A 152 5.58 3.58 2.74
CA ILE A 152 5.93 4.43 3.88
C ILE A 152 4.70 4.78 4.70
N HIS A 153 4.74 4.40 5.97
CA HIS A 153 3.84 4.86 7.03
C HIS A 153 4.36 6.15 7.66
N ALA A 154 3.54 7.19 7.72
CA ALA A 154 3.90 8.42 8.43
C ALA A 154 2.70 9.01 9.16
N ARG A 155 2.61 8.78 10.47
CA ARG A 155 1.51 9.29 11.30
C ARG A 155 2.04 10.24 12.36
N LYS A 156 1.67 11.55 12.24
CA LYS A 156 2.23 12.63 13.09
C LYS A 156 3.75 12.76 12.99
N ALA A 157 4.35 12.28 11.89
CA ALA A 157 5.78 12.20 11.64
C ALA A 157 6.20 12.72 10.25
N ASN A 158 5.39 13.60 9.63
CA ASN A 158 5.64 14.07 8.27
C ASN A 158 7.01 14.78 8.10
N ASN A 159 7.56 15.38 9.16
CA ASN A 159 8.90 15.96 9.13
C ASN A 159 9.97 14.92 8.76
N LYS A 160 9.81 13.67 9.21
CA LYS A 160 10.74 12.58 8.87
C LYS A 160 10.79 12.32 7.36
N LEU A 161 9.69 12.49 6.63
CA LEU A 161 9.66 12.32 5.18
C LEU A 161 10.65 13.28 4.49
N PHE A 162 10.80 14.50 5.00
CA PHE A 162 11.75 15.49 4.46
C PHE A 162 13.18 15.23 4.90
N GLU A 163 13.39 14.74 6.13
CA GLU A 163 14.72 14.35 6.63
C GLU A 163 15.33 13.25 5.73
N TYR A 164 14.52 12.29 5.27
CA TYR A 164 14.94 11.19 4.40
C TYR A 164 14.80 11.46 2.89
N SER A 165 14.43 12.65 2.48
CA SER A 165 14.16 12.97 1.06
C SER A 165 15.31 12.64 0.11
N ARG A 166 16.57 12.80 0.56
CA ARG A 166 17.77 12.48 -0.24
C ARG A 166 17.92 10.98 -0.47
N GLN A 167 17.54 10.15 0.50
CA GLN A 167 17.57 8.70 0.40
C GLN A 167 16.41 8.21 -0.46
N PHE A 168 15.21 8.73 -0.25
CA PHE A 168 14.03 8.40 -1.04
C PHE A 168 14.24 8.67 -2.53
N LYS A 169 14.95 9.72 -2.90
CA LYS A 169 15.30 10.02 -4.29
C LYS A 169 16.11 8.92 -4.98
N LYS A 170 16.80 8.08 -4.22
CA LYS A 170 17.64 6.98 -4.75
C LYS A 170 16.85 5.69 -4.94
N LEU A 171 15.65 5.59 -4.37
CA LEU A 171 14.77 4.43 -4.51
C LEU A 171 14.09 4.43 -5.87
N PRO A 172 13.74 3.26 -6.41
CA PRO A 172 13.02 3.16 -7.67
C PRO A 172 11.65 3.84 -7.60
N ALA A 173 10.95 3.72 -6.47
CA ALA A 173 9.71 4.43 -6.18
C ALA A 173 9.43 4.44 -4.67
N VAL A 174 8.59 5.37 -4.21
CA VAL A 174 8.11 5.48 -2.83
C VAL A 174 6.61 5.69 -2.82
N LEU A 175 5.88 4.82 -2.15
CA LEU A 175 4.47 5.02 -1.83
C LEU A 175 4.35 5.62 -0.43
N PHE A 176 3.88 6.84 -0.33
CA PHE A 176 3.40 7.41 0.93
C PHE A 176 1.95 6.97 1.12
N HIS A 177 1.79 5.81 1.78
CA HIS A 177 0.47 5.22 1.93
C HIS A 177 -0.38 6.03 2.90
N SER A 178 -1.70 5.99 2.71
CA SER A 178 -2.65 6.69 3.58
C SER A 178 -2.26 8.15 3.86
N PHE A 179 -1.82 8.86 2.81
CA PHE A 179 -1.21 10.19 2.98
C PHE A 179 -2.21 11.20 3.51
N MET A 180 -1.90 11.78 4.68
CA MET A 180 -2.76 12.75 5.38
C MET A 180 -2.14 14.15 5.48
N GLY A 181 -1.01 14.39 4.84
CA GLY A 181 -0.40 15.72 4.73
C GLY A 181 -1.18 16.64 3.79
N PRO A 182 -0.91 17.95 3.81
CA PRO A 182 -1.46 18.88 2.83
C PRO A 182 -0.82 18.68 1.45
N ALA A 183 -1.53 19.04 0.37
CA ALA A 183 -1.04 18.91 -1.01
C ALA A 183 0.31 19.58 -1.25
N ARG A 184 0.62 20.69 -0.57
CA ARG A 184 1.92 21.37 -0.64
C ARG A 184 3.08 20.49 -0.16
N GLU A 185 2.87 19.62 0.85
CA GLU A 185 3.89 18.68 1.31
C GLU A 185 4.13 17.57 0.28
N ALA A 186 3.06 17.01 -0.29
CA ALA A 186 3.17 16.04 -1.38
C ALA A 186 3.92 16.65 -2.59
N GLN A 187 3.54 17.87 -3.00
CA GLN A 187 4.23 18.58 -4.07
C GLN A 187 5.71 18.83 -3.74
N SER A 188 6.02 19.19 -2.49
CA SER A 188 7.40 19.39 -2.05
C SER A 188 8.23 18.11 -2.13
N LEU A 189 7.67 16.95 -1.72
CA LEU A 189 8.35 15.66 -1.84
C LEU A 189 8.66 15.32 -3.31
N MET A 190 7.70 15.53 -4.23
CA MET A 190 7.93 15.37 -5.67
C MET A 190 9.01 16.33 -6.19
N ASN A 191 9.01 17.59 -5.75
CA ASN A 191 10.00 18.59 -6.16
C ASN A 191 11.43 18.27 -5.65
N HIS A 192 11.58 17.43 -4.62
CA HIS A 192 12.87 16.88 -4.21
C HIS A 192 13.39 15.81 -5.17
N GLY A 193 12.62 15.47 -6.21
CA GLY A 193 12.97 14.48 -7.25
C GLY A 193 12.75 13.04 -6.82
N ILE A 194 11.88 12.82 -5.83
CA ILE A 194 11.43 11.49 -5.41
C ILE A 194 10.42 10.98 -6.44
N ASN A 195 10.58 9.75 -6.91
CA ASN A 195 9.53 9.04 -7.65
C ASN A 195 8.42 8.64 -6.67
N ALA A 196 7.58 9.62 -6.32
CA ALA A 196 6.62 9.56 -5.24
C ALA A 196 5.21 9.21 -5.73
N TYR A 197 4.57 8.30 -5.03
CA TYR A 197 3.15 7.99 -5.14
C TYR A 197 2.48 8.27 -3.79
N PHE A 198 1.21 8.66 -3.85
CA PHE A 198 0.38 8.95 -2.67
C PHE A 198 -0.92 8.16 -2.78
N SER A 199 -1.22 7.32 -1.80
CA SER A 199 -2.47 6.57 -1.81
C SER A 199 -3.51 7.14 -0.86
N PHE A 200 -4.76 6.94 -1.24
CA PHE A 200 -5.93 7.40 -0.50
C PHE A 200 -6.94 6.27 -0.38
N GLY A 201 -7.41 6.07 0.83
CA GLY A 201 -8.46 5.12 1.16
C GLY A 201 -9.78 5.81 1.51
N LYS A 202 -10.55 5.24 2.42
CA LYS A 202 -11.85 5.77 2.89
C LYS A 202 -11.79 7.20 3.45
N GLN A 203 -10.61 7.74 3.77
CA GLN A 203 -10.46 9.13 4.23
C GLN A 203 -10.99 10.16 3.22
N ILE A 204 -11.00 9.86 1.91
CA ILE A 204 -11.62 10.72 0.90
C ILE A 204 -13.14 10.86 1.12
N MET A 205 -13.77 9.86 1.74
CA MET A 205 -15.21 9.82 2.03
C MET A 205 -15.54 10.39 3.41
N ASN A 206 -14.54 10.75 4.23
CA ASN A 206 -14.68 11.14 5.62
C ASN A 206 -14.54 12.67 5.83
N ASN A 207 -14.84 13.48 4.80
CA ASN A 207 -14.72 14.94 4.81
C ASN A 207 -13.35 15.48 5.27
N ASN A 208 -12.29 14.71 5.12
CA ASN A 208 -10.93 15.15 5.41
C ASN A 208 -10.46 16.12 4.31
N LYS A 209 -10.55 17.41 4.58
CA LYS A 209 -10.25 18.48 3.60
C LYS A 209 -8.84 18.36 3.00
N LYS A 210 -7.83 17.93 3.75
CA LYS A 210 -6.46 17.78 3.23
C LYS A 210 -6.36 16.62 2.25
N VAL A 211 -6.96 15.50 2.59
CA VAL A 211 -6.98 14.30 1.72
C VAL A 211 -7.79 14.59 0.45
N ILE A 212 -8.95 15.24 0.59
CA ILE A 212 -9.77 15.66 -0.56
C ILE A 212 -8.99 16.62 -1.46
N ASP A 213 -8.30 17.62 -0.90
CA ASP A 213 -7.46 18.55 -1.66
C ASP A 213 -6.36 17.82 -2.42
N CYS A 214 -5.67 16.88 -1.78
CA CYS A 214 -4.68 16.03 -2.44
C CYS A 214 -5.31 15.21 -3.59
N ALA A 215 -6.40 14.51 -3.32
CA ALA A 215 -7.08 13.67 -4.29
C ALA A 215 -7.57 14.48 -5.50
N GLN A 216 -8.01 15.73 -5.31
CA GLN A 216 -8.49 16.61 -6.37
C GLN A 216 -7.36 17.24 -7.20
N ASN A 217 -6.28 17.67 -6.55
CA ASN A 217 -5.35 18.64 -7.13
C ASN A 217 -3.94 18.08 -7.41
N LEU A 218 -3.55 16.96 -6.82
CA LEU A 218 -2.26 16.34 -7.18
C LEU A 218 -2.33 15.68 -8.56
N PRO A 219 -1.18 15.60 -9.28
CA PRO A 219 -1.10 14.97 -10.59
C PRO A 219 -1.56 13.51 -10.53
N LEU A 220 -2.48 13.11 -11.40
CA LEU A 220 -3.07 11.76 -11.40
C LEU A 220 -2.01 10.65 -11.53
N GLN A 221 -0.91 10.91 -12.25
CA GLN A 221 0.23 9.98 -12.40
C GLN A 221 0.99 9.67 -11.10
N ASN A 222 0.70 10.39 -10.02
CA ASN A 222 1.32 10.16 -8.71
C ASN A 222 0.33 9.64 -7.67
N LEU A 223 -0.89 9.28 -8.08
CA LEU A 223 -1.95 8.85 -7.18
C LEU A 223 -2.22 7.36 -7.27
N LEU A 224 -2.61 6.80 -6.15
CA LEU A 224 -3.09 5.43 -6.01
C LEU A 224 -4.28 5.41 -5.05
N LEU A 225 -5.05 4.34 -5.11
CA LEU A 225 -6.14 4.08 -4.18
C LEU A 225 -5.85 2.80 -3.40
N GLU A 226 -6.31 2.76 -2.16
CA GLU A 226 -6.11 1.62 -1.26
C GLU A 226 -7.30 1.42 -0.35
N THR A 227 -7.46 0.22 0.16
CA THR A 227 -8.43 -0.03 1.25
C THR A 227 -7.81 0.16 2.61
N ASP A 228 -6.53 -0.17 2.76
CA ASP A 228 -5.87 -0.37 4.05
C ASP A 228 -6.67 -1.36 4.93
N ALA A 229 -7.36 -2.31 4.27
CA ALA A 229 -8.22 -3.26 4.96
C ALA A 229 -7.40 -4.16 5.90
N PRO A 230 -7.90 -4.43 7.11
CA PRO A 230 -9.23 -4.13 7.64
C PRO A 230 -9.34 -2.77 8.35
N PHE A 231 -8.29 -1.95 8.29
CA PHE A 231 -8.20 -0.65 8.98
C PHE A 231 -8.96 0.47 8.25
N GLN A 232 -8.86 1.70 8.74
CA GLN A 232 -9.43 2.91 8.14
C GLN A 232 -10.96 2.86 7.86
N TYR A 233 -11.72 2.20 8.73
CA TYR A 233 -13.17 2.13 8.61
C TYR A 233 -13.85 3.47 8.94
N LEU A 234 -15.03 3.71 8.33
CA LEU A 234 -15.85 4.89 8.59
C LEU A 234 -16.65 4.73 9.90
N LYS A 235 -17.13 5.87 10.39
CA LYS A 235 -17.98 5.87 11.58
C LYS A 235 -19.20 4.96 11.38
N GLY A 236 -19.35 3.98 12.26
CA GLY A 236 -20.45 3.01 12.23
C GLY A 236 -20.10 1.69 11.51
N GLU A 237 -18.96 1.60 10.83
CA GLU A 237 -18.43 0.35 10.31
C GLU A 237 -17.60 -0.36 11.41
N LYS A 238 -17.48 -1.68 11.29
CA LYS A 238 -16.62 -2.48 12.18
C LYS A 238 -15.20 -2.64 11.66
N PHE A 239 -15.05 -2.69 10.33
CA PHE A 239 -13.79 -2.83 9.62
C PHE A 239 -13.97 -2.40 8.17
N THR A 240 -12.89 -2.20 7.45
CA THR A 240 -12.87 -2.00 5.99
C THR A 240 -12.74 -3.34 5.30
N ALA A 241 -13.63 -3.63 4.35
CA ALA A 241 -13.56 -4.85 3.54
C ALA A 241 -12.72 -4.60 2.28
N LEU A 242 -12.08 -5.65 1.73
CA LEU A 242 -11.35 -5.56 0.45
C LEU A 242 -12.25 -5.09 -0.71
N THR A 243 -13.55 -5.46 -0.68
CA THR A 243 -14.54 -4.99 -1.66
C THR A 243 -14.82 -3.49 -1.60
N ASP A 244 -14.45 -2.82 -0.52
CA ASP A 244 -14.65 -1.37 -0.38
C ASP A 244 -13.78 -0.56 -1.34
N ILE A 245 -12.79 -1.18 -1.99
CA ILE A 245 -12.02 -0.54 -3.07
C ILE A 245 -12.94 0.04 -4.14
N THR A 246 -14.04 -0.63 -4.47
CA THR A 246 -15.02 -0.15 -5.45
C THR A 246 -15.69 1.14 -5.02
N LYS A 247 -15.99 1.27 -3.73
CA LYS A 247 -16.57 2.50 -3.15
C LYS A 247 -15.55 3.64 -3.12
N ILE A 248 -14.29 3.31 -2.83
CA ILE A 248 -13.19 4.27 -2.82
C ILE A 248 -12.96 4.82 -4.23
N TYR A 249 -12.93 3.95 -5.26
CA TYR A 249 -12.87 4.39 -6.65
C TYR A 249 -14.06 5.29 -7.01
N ALA A 250 -15.28 4.92 -6.62
CA ALA A 250 -16.45 5.75 -6.86
C ALA A 250 -16.33 7.14 -6.22
N GLY A 251 -15.95 7.21 -4.94
CA GLY A 251 -15.74 8.48 -4.25
C GLY A 251 -14.58 9.29 -4.84
N PHE A 252 -13.50 8.65 -5.30
CA PHE A 252 -12.41 9.34 -5.97
C PHE A 252 -12.85 9.94 -7.31
N MET A 253 -13.65 9.21 -8.11
CA MET A 253 -14.19 9.70 -9.37
C MET A 253 -15.05 10.96 -9.21
N GLU A 254 -15.78 11.09 -8.10
CA GLU A 254 -16.55 12.31 -7.80
C GLU A 254 -15.66 13.54 -7.53
N LEU A 255 -14.41 13.32 -7.14
CA LEU A 255 -13.44 14.37 -6.85
C LEU A 255 -12.65 14.81 -8.08
N ARG A 256 -12.60 13.97 -9.13
CA ARG A 256 -11.75 14.21 -10.32
C ARG A 256 -12.56 14.77 -11.49
N LYS A 257 -11.84 15.45 -12.39
CA LYS A 257 -12.42 16.01 -13.62
C LYS A 257 -12.20 15.12 -14.85
N GLU A 258 -11.23 14.21 -14.75
CA GLU A 258 -10.90 13.26 -15.78
C GLU A 258 -12.02 12.23 -15.95
N ASP A 259 -12.21 11.73 -17.16
CA ASP A 259 -13.17 10.66 -17.40
C ASP A 259 -12.75 9.34 -16.73
N LYS A 260 -13.72 8.45 -16.56
CA LYS A 260 -13.55 7.19 -15.84
C LYS A 260 -12.45 6.33 -16.46
N GLU A 261 -12.38 6.24 -17.79
CA GLU A 261 -11.39 5.40 -18.48
C GLU A 261 -9.98 5.90 -18.22
N THR A 262 -9.75 7.20 -18.36
CA THR A 262 -8.49 7.87 -18.07
C THR A 262 -8.02 7.61 -16.63
N VAL A 263 -8.92 7.73 -15.66
CA VAL A 263 -8.58 7.49 -14.25
C VAL A 263 -8.19 6.03 -14.02
N PHE A 264 -8.98 5.07 -14.50
CA PHE A 264 -8.70 3.66 -14.27
C PHE A 264 -7.38 3.22 -14.93
N GLU A 265 -7.12 3.64 -16.18
CA GLU A 265 -5.87 3.29 -16.86
C GLU A 265 -4.66 3.94 -16.18
N GLN A 266 -4.75 5.21 -15.75
CA GLN A 266 -3.64 5.86 -15.06
C GLN A 266 -3.35 5.23 -13.68
N LEU A 267 -4.39 4.90 -12.89
CA LEU A 267 -4.19 4.23 -11.59
C LEU A 267 -3.57 2.84 -11.77
N LYS A 268 -3.98 2.11 -12.80
CA LYS A 268 -3.36 0.84 -13.19
C LYS A 268 -1.88 1.02 -13.53
N GLU A 269 -1.55 1.98 -14.41
CA GLU A 269 -0.16 2.26 -14.78
C GLU A 269 0.68 2.63 -13.55
N ASN A 270 0.15 3.46 -12.66
CA ASN A 270 0.83 3.87 -11.43
C ASN A 270 1.12 2.66 -10.55
N PHE A 271 0.13 1.79 -10.36
CA PHE A 271 0.27 0.55 -9.57
C PHE A 271 1.36 -0.36 -10.15
N LEU A 272 1.33 -0.59 -11.46
CA LEU A 272 2.31 -1.43 -12.13
C LEU A 272 3.72 -0.80 -12.09
N ARG A 273 3.84 0.51 -12.28
CA ARG A 273 5.11 1.22 -12.13
C ARG A 273 5.67 1.16 -10.72
N LEU A 274 4.81 1.13 -9.70
CA LEU A 274 5.25 1.02 -8.31
C LEU A 274 5.72 -0.40 -7.96
N TYR A 275 5.03 -1.45 -8.42
CA TYR A 275 5.23 -2.81 -7.92
C TYR A 275 5.91 -3.79 -8.87
N SER A 276 6.40 -3.34 -10.03
CA SER A 276 7.04 -4.19 -11.05
C SER A 276 8.58 -4.07 -11.10
N PHE A 277 9.23 -3.78 -9.96
CA PHE A 277 10.69 -3.72 -9.82
C PHE A 277 11.33 -5.02 -9.38
#